data_cc14ab71fa376ac1a89f7b2be789a9ef
#
_entry.id   cc14ab71fa376ac1a89f7b2be789a9ef
#
_cell.length_a   1.000
_cell.length_b   1.000
_cell.length_c   1.000
_cell.angle_alpha   90.00
_cell.angle_beta   90.00
_cell.angle_gamma   90.00
#
_symmetry.space_group_name_H-M   'P 1'
#
loop_
_entity.id
_entity.type
_entity.pdbx_description
1 polymer ?
#
loop_
_entity_poly.entity_id
_entity_poly.type
_entity_poly.pdbx_seq_one_letter_code
_entity_poly.pdbx_strand_id
1 'polypeptide(L)'
;RAMLIAVLITIGLQGNAQTESRITRYNYFFLEAIRQQEMGNLAAAFDLLNHARDINPKAPEVYYEIAGYYVAMQNSKAARYNFEQAAKLAPDNSTYLEKLGQFYISQNNYEDALTTYEQLYTSNKTREDVLQILYQLYGAQNNYKKMIEMIERMELLSGASEQLSLTKMQIYEQMGDKRKAQAELLRLVQKNPLELNYRVMLGNWLLQNNKKKEAYNEYQTVLKEDPNNAAAQLSLLDYYRDTKNEKMVDELTRKLLESKKTEKETKMALLRQAIMDNQDDSTKDSLEVIKLFNRVLSYPQEDADIVLMKAAYLNLKHAPEDSINSVYEQALAIEPDNSRARIALIQ
;
A
#
# COMPACT_ATOMS: atom_id res chain seq x y z
N ARG A 1 71.92 3.92 26.60
CA ARG A 1 70.89 3.24 25.80
C ARG A 1 69.98 2.33 26.66
N ALA A 2 70.53 1.56 27.63
CA ALA A 2 69.74 0.70 28.52
C ALA A 2 68.76 1.51 29.43
N MET A 3 69.11 2.69 29.87
CA MET A 3 68.28 3.55 30.74
C MET A 3 67.07 4.13 29.97
N LEU A 4 67.19 4.44 28.67
CA LEU A 4 66.13 4.90 27.81
C LEU A 4 65.11 3.83 27.50
N ILE A 5 65.55 2.58 27.33
CA ILE A 5 64.69 1.42 27.10
C ILE A 5 63.90 1.05 28.37
N ALA A 6 64.51 1.14 29.54
CA ALA A 6 63.84 0.91 30.82
C ALA A 6 62.74 1.95 31.10
N VAL A 7 62.98 3.23 30.76
CA VAL A 7 61.98 4.31 30.90
C VAL A 7 60.82 4.09 29.92
N LEU A 8 61.07 3.66 28.67
CA LEU A 8 60.02 3.37 27.69
C LEU A 8 59.18 2.16 28.09
N ILE A 9 59.78 1.11 28.66
CA ILE A 9 59.07 -0.08 29.15
C ILE A 9 58.23 0.27 30.39
N THR A 10 58.72 1.07 31.32
CA THR A 10 57.93 1.51 32.50
C THR A 10 56.78 2.42 32.13
N ILE A 11 56.94 3.33 31.19
CA ILE A 11 55.84 4.16 30.67
C ILE A 11 54.79 3.30 29.94
N GLY A 12 55.22 2.32 29.16
CA GLY A 12 54.34 1.37 28.48
C GLY A 12 53.53 0.51 29.45
N LEU A 13 54.16 -0.03 30.50
CA LEU A 13 53.50 -0.83 31.53
C LEU A 13 52.54 0.00 32.40
N GLN A 14 52.92 1.24 32.77
CA GLN A 14 52.02 2.15 33.50
C GLN A 14 50.84 2.61 32.64
N GLY A 15 51.05 2.86 31.34
CA GLY A 15 49.99 3.20 30.41
C GLY A 15 48.97 2.05 30.25
N ASN A 16 49.43 0.80 30.16
CA ASN A 16 48.55 -0.38 30.07
C ASN A 16 47.77 -0.59 31.37
N ALA A 17 48.39 -0.53 32.54
CA ALA A 17 47.71 -0.69 33.83
C ALA A 17 46.68 0.41 34.09
N GLN A 18 46.98 1.66 33.72
CA GLN A 18 46.06 2.77 33.85
C GLN A 18 44.83 2.63 32.87
N THR A 19 45.08 2.15 31.66
CA THR A 19 44.03 1.87 30.68
C THR A 19 43.13 0.72 31.14
N GLU A 20 43.71 -0.34 31.66
CA GLU A 20 43.00 -1.52 32.18
C GLU A 20 42.11 -1.15 33.38
N SER A 21 42.65 -0.35 34.31
CA SER A 21 41.86 0.21 35.44
C SER A 21 40.71 1.11 34.97
N ARG A 22 40.92 1.89 33.92
CA ARG A 22 39.87 2.74 33.34
C ARG A 22 38.75 1.95 32.68
N ILE A 23 39.10 0.92 31.91
CA ILE A 23 38.13 0.02 31.28
C ILE A 23 37.29 -0.72 32.35
N THR A 24 37.95 -1.22 33.40
CA THR A 24 37.26 -1.91 34.51
C THR A 24 36.26 -1.00 35.20
N ARG A 25 36.64 0.24 35.49
CA ARG A 25 35.74 1.23 36.08
C ARG A 25 34.60 1.60 35.17
N TYR A 26 34.86 1.78 33.89
CA TYR A 26 33.83 2.04 32.89
C TYR A 26 32.80 0.91 32.89
N ASN A 27 33.24 -0.34 32.75
CA ASN A 27 32.39 -1.51 32.75
C ASN A 27 31.55 -1.62 34.01
N TYR A 28 32.11 -1.35 35.17
CA TYR A 28 31.38 -1.35 36.44
C TYR A 28 30.20 -0.36 36.41
N PHE A 29 30.46 0.89 36.06
CA PHE A 29 29.43 1.93 36.06
C PHE A 29 28.38 1.70 34.96
N PHE A 30 28.79 1.22 33.78
CA PHE A 30 27.88 0.93 32.72
C PHE A 30 26.96 -0.24 33.06
N LEU A 31 27.49 -1.36 33.54
CA LEU A 31 26.69 -2.51 33.95
C LEU A 31 25.79 -2.22 35.14
N GLU A 32 26.27 -1.41 36.11
CA GLU A 32 25.43 -0.99 37.21
C GLU A 32 24.31 -0.06 36.75
N ALA A 33 24.55 0.79 35.75
CA ALA A 33 23.51 1.60 35.14
C ALA A 33 22.42 0.74 34.51
N ILE A 34 22.81 -0.27 33.73
CA ILE A 34 21.83 -1.21 33.10
C ILE A 34 21.05 -1.93 34.20
N ARG A 35 21.70 -2.40 35.27
CA ARG A 35 21.02 -3.04 36.40
C ARG A 35 20.00 -2.11 37.07
N GLN A 36 20.37 -0.84 37.31
CA GLN A 36 19.45 0.15 37.88
C GLN A 36 18.27 0.44 36.95
N GLN A 37 18.50 0.47 35.64
CA GLN A 37 17.45 0.61 34.63
C GLN A 37 16.45 -0.56 34.68
N GLU A 38 16.94 -1.80 34.76
CA GLU A 38 16.08 -3.01 34.89
C GLU A 38 15.27 -3.00 36.21
N MET A 39 15.82 -2.42 37.27
CA MET A 39 15.12 -2.24 38.54
C MET A 39 14.13 -1.07 38.56
N GLY A 40 14.04 -0.30 37.49
CA GLY A 40 13.19 0.89 37.39
C GLY A 40 13.76 2.15 38.04
N ASN A 41 15.00 2.12 38.54
CA ASN A 41 15.67 3.26 39.16
C ASN A 41 16.26 4.18 38.09
N LEU A 42 15.41 4.78 37.26
CA LEU A 42 15.82 5.48 36.03
C LEU A 42 16.74 6.68 36.28
N ALA A 43 16.53 7.43 37.35
CA ALA A 43 17.37 8.56 37.69
C ALA A 43 18.83 8.12 38.06
N ALA A 44 18.96 7.10 38.89
CA ALA A 44 20.26 6.54 39.26
C ALA A 44 20.96 5.91 38.02
N ALA A 45 20.23 5.22 37.14
CA ALA A 45 20.78 4.69 35.93
C ALA A 45 21.33 5.81 35.00
N PHE A 46 20.57 6.88 34.83
CA PHE A 46 20.99 8.02 34.01
C PHE A 46 22.27 8.70 34.55
N ASP A 47 22.37 8.89 35.87
CA ASP A 47 23.58 9.46 36.50
C ASP A 47 24.78 8.54 36.32
N LEU A 48 24.62 7.24 36.47
CA LEU A 48 25.65 6.22 36.25
C LEU A 48 26.12 6.18 34.79
N LEU A 49 25.20 6.31 33.84
CA LEU A 49 25.52 6.40 32.41
C LEU A 49 26.35 7.65 32.09
N ASN A 50 25.95 8.80 32.63
CA ASN A 50 26.73 10.02 32.46
C ASN A 50 28.16 9.88 33.07
N HIS A 51 28.28 9.25 34.23
CA HIS A 51 29.58 8.98 34.83
C HIS A 51 30.41 7.99 33.98
N ALA A 52 29.79 6.93 33.44
CA ALA A 52 30.44 6.00 32.53
C ALA A 52 30.95 6.71 31.26
N ARG A 53 30.14 7.62 30.66
CA ARG A 53 30.55 8.43 29.52
C ARG A 53 31.78 9.28 29.84
N ASP A 54 31.84 9.91 31.02
CA ASP A 54 32.97 10.73 31.41
C ASP A 54 34.24 9.88 31.58
N ILE A 55 34.12 8.64 32.02
CA ILE A 55 35.24 7.69 32.08
C ILE A 55 35.67 7.26 30.67
N ASN A 56 34.72 6.86 29.79
CA ASN A 56 35.03 6.44 28.45
C ASN A 56 34.17 7.16 27.39
N PRO A 57 34.56 8.36 26.95
CA PRO A 57 33.83 9.14 25.96
C PRO A 57 33.89 8.58 24.55
N LYS A 58 34.53 7.41 24.33
CA LYS A 58 34.58 6.71 23.05
C LYS A 58 33.71 5.46 23.02
N ALA A 59 32.93 5.18 24.06
CA ALA A 59 32.04 4.06 24.16
C ALA A 59 30.68 4.40 23.49
N PRO A 60 30.33 3.85 22.31
CA PRO A 60 29.12 4.23 21.61
C PRO A 60 27.84 3.78 22.35
N GLU A 61 27.89 2.69 23.08
CA GLU A 61 26.75 2.12 23.82
C GLU A 61 26.25 3.08 24.90
N VAL A 62 27.11 3.84 25.54
CA VAL A 62 26.69 4.81 26.55
C VAL A 62 25.89 5.95 25.96
N TYR A 63 26.31 6.44 24.82
CA TYR A 63 25.56 7.49 24.11
C TYR A 63 24.22 6.99 23.65
N TYR A 64 24.16 5.73 23.16
CA TYR A 64 22.92 5.10 22.74
C TYR A 64 21.91 5.02 23.89
N GLU A 65 22.35 4.54 25.07
CA GLU A 65 21.49 4.47 26.25
C GLU A 65 21.06 5.86 26.73
N ILE A 66 21.96 6.81 26.84
CA ILE A 66 21.65 8.20 27.23
C ILE A 66 20.66 8.85 26.26
N ALA A 67 20.73 8.57 24.96
CA ALA A 67 19.80 9.09 23.99
C ALA A 67 18.35 8.65 24.29
N GLY A 68 18.16 7.39 24.71
CA GLY A 68 16.85 6.86 25.13
C GLY A 68 16.24 7.66 26.29
N TYR A 69 17.05 8.02 27.29
CA TYR A 69 16.59 8.87 28.40
C TYR A 69 16.16 10.26 27.94
N TYR A 70 16.92 10.87 27.03
CA TYR A 70 16.55 12.19 26.50
C TYR A 70 15.31 12.15 25.61
N VAL A 71 15.04 11.05 24.93
CA VAL A 71 13.76 10.84 24.22
C VAL A 71 12.61 10.81 25.23
N ALA A 72 12.75 10.04 26.32
CA ALA A 72 11.73 9.97 27.38
C ALA A 72 11.49 11.33 28.06
N MET A 73 12.54 12.14 28.20
CA MET A 73 12.47 13.52 28.74
C MET A 73 12.00 14.54 27.70
N GLN A 74 11.65 14.14 26.49
CA GLN A 74 11.27 15.01 25.38
C GLN A 74 12.33 16.06 25.00
N ASN A 75 13.59 15.81 25.32
CA ASN A 75 14.72 16.67 24.95
C ASN A 75 15.31 16.21 23.62
N SER A 76 14.63 16.54 22.51
CA SER A 76 15.03 16.12 21.17
C SER A 76 16.43 16.55 20.78
N LYS A 77 16.90 17.72 21.24
CA LYS A 77 18.25 18.21 20.92
C LYS A 77 19.35 17.35 21.57
N ALA A 78 19.17 16.99 22.83
CA ALA A 78 20.14 16.15 23.54
C ALA A 78 20.04 14.67 23.03
N ALA A 79 18.83 14.17 22.75
CA ALA A 79 18.63 12.86 22.16
C ALA A 79 19.35 12.74 20.80
N ARG A 80 19.14 13.71 19.91
CA ARG A 80 19.80 13.78 18.60
C ARG A 80 21.33 13.70 18.76
N TYR A 81 21.91 14.57 19.58
CA TYR A 81 23.36 14.59 19.80
C TYR A 81 23.88 13.21 20.21
N ASN A 82 23.19 12.55 21.15
CA ASN A 82 23.69 11.29 21.69
C ASN A 82 23.50 10.14 20.66
N PHE A 83 22.39 10.06 19.90
CA PHE A 83 22.26 9.09 18.82
C PHE A 83 23.32 9.30 17.72
N GLU A 84 23.58 10.55 17.33
CA GLU A 84 24.64 10.88 16.36
C GLU A 84 26.03 10.46 16.86
N GLN A 85 26.35 10.67 18.17
CA GLN A 85 27.61 10.21 18.73
C GLN A 85 27.72 8.69 18.72
N ALA A 86 26.67 7.97 19.08
CA ALA A 86 26.67 6.50 19.03
C ALA A 86 26.94 5.99 17.61
N ALA A 87 26.23 6.51 16.62
CA ALA A 87 26.42 6.13 15.21
C ALA A 87 27.81 6.55 14.67
N LYS A 88 28.31 7.72 15.07
CA LYS A 88 29.65 8.19 14.68
C LYS A 88 30.77 7.33 15.23
N LEU A 89 30.66 6.88 16.48
CA LEU A 89 31.67 6.05 17.15
C LEU A 89 31.62 4.59 16.66
N ALA A 90 30.49 4.13 16.18
CA ALA A 90 30.32 2.78 15.62
C ALA A 90 29.51 2.84 14.30
N PRO A 91 30.13 3.31 13.21
CA PRO A 91 29.43 3.62 11.96
C PRO A 91 28.85 2.40 11.23
N ASP A 92 29.30 1.19 11.55
CA ASP A 92 28.81 -0.07 10.99
C ASP A 92 27.79 -0.77 11.92
N ASN A 93 27.46 -0.18 13.06
CA ASN A 93 26.50 -0.76 13.98
C ASN A 93 25.08 -0.46 13.48
N SER A 94 24.44 -1.51 12.96
CA SER A 94 23.09 -1.42 12.38
C SER A 94 22.04 -0.94 13.39
N THR A 95 22.16 -1.33 14.67
CA THR A 95 21.23 -0.90 15.72
C THR A 95 21.27 0.60 15.96
N TYR A 96 22.47 1.18 15.99
CA TYR A 96 22.62 2.62 16.22
C TYR A 96 22.14 3.44 15.03
N LEU A 97 22.48 2.99 13.80
CA LEU A 97 21.99 3.63 12.59
C LEU A 97 20.47 3.55 12.49
N GLU A 98 19.90 2.39 12.78
CA GLU A 98 18.45 2.19 12.72
C GLU A 98 17.71 3.08 13.72
N LYS A 99 18.20 3.16 14.96
CA LYS A 99 17.61 4.05 15.97
C LYS A 99 17.77 5.52 15.64
N LEU A 100 18.92 5.92 15.10
CA LEU A 100 19.13 7.30 14.62
C LEU A 100 18.19 7.64 13.48
N GLY A 101 18.03 6.73 12.49
CA GLY A 101 17.12 6.91 11.38
C GLY A 101 15.65 6.99 11.82
N GLN A 102 15.23 6.12 12.74
CA GLN A 102 13.88 6.17 13.35
C GLN A 102 13.65 7.47 14.09
N PHE A 103 14.67 7.94 14.85
CA PHE A 103 14.60 9.21 15.56
C PHE A 103 14.42 10.37 14.57
N TYR A 104 15.19 10.43 13.50
CA TYR A 104 15.03 11.47 12.47
C TYR A 104 13.63 11.45 11.83
N ILE A 105 13.07 10.27 11.52
CA ILE A 105 11.70 10.15 11.02
C ILE A 105 10.70 10.72 12.02
N SER A 106 10.85 10.40 13.32
CA SER A 106 9.97 10.91 14.37
C SER A 106 10.00 12.43 14.53
N GLN A 107 11.11 13.06 14.12
CA GLN A 107 11.29 14.51 14.11
C GLN A 107 10.93 15.16 12.75
N ASN A 108 10.37 14.39 11.81
CA ASN A 108 10.10 14.81 10.42
C ASN A 108 11.37 15.27 9.65
N ASN A 109 12.53 14.85 10.10
CA ASN A 109 13.79 15.15 9.44
C ASN A 109 14.12 14.04 8.42
N TYR A 110 13.40 14.04 7.31
CA TYR A 110 13.48 12.99 6.29
C TYR A 110 14.80 12.98 5.53
N GLU A 111 15.51 14.09 5.44
CA GLU A 111 16.81 14.18 4.76
C GLU A 111 17.90 13.43 5.52
N ASP A 112 18.05 13.72 6.81
CA ASP A 112 19.00 13.01 7.67
C ASP A 112 18.61 11.53 7.85
N ALA A 113 17.29 11.23 7.93
CA ALA A 113 16.81 9.87 7.96
C ALA A 113 17.22 9.08 6.70
N LEU A 114 17.03 9.68 5.52
CA LEU A 114 17.40 9.08 4.24
C LEU A 114 18.90 8.75 4.19
N THR A 115 19.74 9.73 4.55
CA THR A 115 21.20 9.55 4.61
C THR A 115 21.59 8.40 5.53
N THR A 116 20.96 8.32 6.71
CA THR A 116 21.23 7.28 7.70
C THR A 116 20.80 5.90 7.22
N TYR A 117 19.62 5.78 6.59
CA TYR A 117 19.14 4.51 6.04
C TYR A 117 19.92 4.06 4.79
N GLU A 118 20.40 4.99 3.95
CA GLU A 118 21.33 4.65 2.87
C GLU A 118 22.66 4.08 3.39
N GLN A 119 23.20 4.66 4.47
CA GLN A 119 24.38 4.12 5.15
C GLN A 119 24.09 2.71 5.70
N LEU A 120 22.95 2.52 6.37
CA LEU A 120 22.52 1.22 6.91
C LEU A 120 22.40 0.19 5.80
N TYR A 121 21.78 0.54 4.66
CA TYR A 121 21.67 -0.34 3.51
C TYR A 121 23.01 -0.70 2.90
N THR A 122 23.96 0.25 2.87
CA THR A 122 25.33 0.01 2.36
C THR A 122 26.07 -1.05 3.18
N SER A 123 25.86 -1.06 4.50
CA SER A 123 26.45 -2.05 5.42
C SER A 123 25.79 -3.45 5.30
N ASN A 124 24.50 -3.50 4.95
CA ASN A 124 23.78 -4.77 4.78
C ASN A 124 22.72 -4.69 3.67
N LYS A 125 23.10 -5.11 2.47
CA LYS A 125 22.27 -5.04 1.26
C LYS A 125 21.15 -6.07 1.17
N THR A 126 21.01 -6.96 2.14
CA THR A 126 19.97 -8.00 2.16
C THR A 126 18.76 -7.61 3.03
N ARG A 127 18.78 -6.43 3.65
CA ARG A 127 17.71 -5.89 4.49
C ARG A 127 16.58 -5.32 3.62
N GLU A 128 15.56 -6.13 3.37
CA GLU A 128 14.38 -5.72 2.61
C GLU A 128 13.54 -4.67 3.36
N ASP A 129 13.47 -4.76 4.68
CA ASP A 129 12.82 -3.78 5.53
C ASP A 129 13.44 -2.37 5.41
N VAL A 130 14.78 -2.29 5.28
CA VAL A 130 15.48 -1.04 5.02
C VAL A 130 15.13 -0.47 3.63
N LEU A 131 15.03 -1.34 2.61
CA LEU A 131 14.59 -0.93 1.28
C LEU A 131 13.16 -0.38 1.27
N GLN A 132 12.26 -0.95 2.07
CA GLN A 132 10.89 -0.45 2.22
C GLN A 132 10.86 0.95 2.85
N ILE A 133 11.70 1.18 3.88
CA ILE A 133 11.82 2.51 4.50
C ILE A 133 12.40 3.52 3.51
N LEU A 134 13.46 3.16 2.78
CA LEU A 134 14.05 4.00 1.74
C LEU A 134 13.04 4.33 0.64
N TYR A 135 12.25 3.35 0.21
CA TYR A 135 11.17 3.56 -0.75
C TYR A 135 10.16 4.60 -0.26
N GLN A 136 9.74 4.52 1.02
CA GLN A 136 8.81 5.49 1.61
C GLN A 136 9.43 6.89 1.73
N LEU A 137 10.70 6.98 2.17
CA LEU A 137 11.42 8.25 2.29
C LEU A 137 11.62 8.92 0.92
N TYR A 138 11.96 8.16 -0.12
CA TYR A 138 12.03 8.68 -1.48
C TYR A 138 10.65 9.08 -2.02
N GLY A 139 9.59 8.36 -1.61
CA GLY A 139 8.21 8.72 -1.93
C GLY A 139 7.80 10.07 -1.34
N ALA A 140 8.17 10.34 -0.09
CA ALA A 140 7.93 11.64 0.55
C ALA A 140 8.61 12.81 -0.17
N GLN A 141 9.71 12.53 -0.89
CA GLN A 141 10.42 13.50 -1.72
C GLN A 141 9.98 13.52 -3.19
N ASN A 142 8.98 12.69 -3.58
CA ASN A 142 8.57 12.47 -4.98
C ASN A 142 9.73 12.03 -5.89
N ASN A 143 10.74 11.35 -5.34
CA ASN A 143 11.87 10.85 -6.10
C ASN A 143 11.55 9.50 -6.74
N TYR A 144 10.68 9.54 -7.74
CA TYR A 144 10.18 8.34 -8.43
C TYR A 144 11.29 7.44 -8.99
N LYS A 145 12.39 8.03 -9.47
CA LYS A 145 13.53 7.24 -9.99
C LYS A 145 14.15 6.38 -8.91
N LYS A 146 14.35 6.95 -7.72
CA LYS A 146 14.89 6.21 -6.56
C LYS A 146 13.89 5.20 -6.02
N MET A 147 12.60 5.51 -6.04
CA MET A 147 11.56 4.54 -5.68
C MET A 147 11.64 3.29 -6.58
N ILE A 148 11.74 3.46 -7.91
CA ILE A 148 11.92 2.34 -8.84
C ILE A 148 13.19 1.55 -8.52
N GLU A 149 14.32 2.23 -8.24
CA GLU A 149 15.56 1.57 -7.85
C GLU A 149 15.40 0.70 -6.60
N MET A 150 14.66 1.18 -5.58
CA MET A 150 14.37 0.38 -4.37
C MET A 150 13.53 -0.86 -4.70
N ILE A 151 12.51 -0.71 -5.54
CA ILE A 151 11.68 -1.85 -5.98
C ILE A 151 12.53 -2.87 -6.75
N GLU A 152 13.39 -2.43 -7.66
CA GLU A 152 14.27 -3.32 -8.42
C GLU A 152 15.24 -4.08 -7.50
N ARG A 153 15.72 -3.44 -6.43
CA ARG A 153 16.54 -4.12 -5.41
C ARG A 153 15.73 -5.13 -4.60
N MET A 154 14.47 -4.82 -4.26
CA MET A 154 13.56 -5.78 -3.62
C MET A 154 13.29 -6.98 -4.55
N GLU A 155 13.05 -6.74 -5.84
CA GLU A 155 12.88 -7.81 -6.83
C GLU A 155 14.11 -8.72 -6.96
N LEU A 156 15.32 -8.18 -6.78
CA LEU A 156 16.55 -8.98 -6.79
C LEU A 156 16.68 -9.86 -5.54
N LEU A 157 16.14 -9.44 -4.39
CA LEU A 157 16.21 -10.18 -3.13
C LEU A 157 15.12 -11.25 -3.03
N SER A 158 13.88 -10.86 -3.27
CA SER A 158 12.68 -11.69 -2.99
C SER A 158 12.01 -12.20 -4.26
N GLY A 159 12.50 -11.79 -5.43
CA GLY A 159 11.86 -12.06 -6.72
C GLY A 159 10.81 -11.02 -7.08
N ALA A 160 10.49 -11.00 -8.38
CA ALA A 160 9.45 -10.10 -8.88
C ALA A 160 8.07 -10.62 -8.51
N SER A 161 7.32 -9.81 -7.75
CA SER A 161 5.92 -10.06 -7.39
C SER A 161 4.96 -9.24 -8.25
N GLU A 162 3.70 -9.65 -8.25
CA GLU A 162 2.60 -8.89 -8.84
C GLU A 162 2.55 -7.46 -8.26
N GLN A 163 2.55 -7.36 -6.93
CA GLN A 163 2.46 -6.10 -6.22
C GLN A 163 3.58 -5.13 -6.62
N LEU A 164 4.82 -5.61 -6.71
CA LEU A 164 5.95 -4.78 -7.12
C LEU A 164 5.82 -4.32 -8.57
N SER A 165 5.34 -5.19 -9.47
CA SER A 165 5.10 -4.85 -10.88
C SER A 165 4.00 -3.78 -11.03
N LEU A 166 2.88 -3.93 -10.32
CA LEU A 166 1.80 -2.94 -10.31
C LEU A 166 2.25 -1.61 -9.71
N THR A 167 3.04 -1.65 -8.64
CA THR A 167 3.60 -0.44 -8.03
C THR A 167 4.55 0.29 -9.00
N LYS A 168 5.42 -0.44 -9.71
CA LYS A 168 6.27 0.16 -10.77
C LYS A 168 5.44 0.78 -11.89
N MET A 169 4.40 0.08 -12.34
CA MET A 169 3.50 0.60 -13.36
C MET A 169 2.89 1.94 -12.92
N GLN A 170 2.37 2.03 -11.70
CA GLN A 170 1.79 3.26 -11.16
C GLN A 170 2.82 4.40 -11.07
N ILE A 171 4.05 4.10 -10.63
CA ILE A 171 5.12 5.10 -10.57
C ILE A 171 5.48 5.59 -11.97
N TYR A 172 5.58 4.69 -12.97
CA TYR A 172 5.84 5.09 -14.35
C TYR A 172 4.70 5.94 -14.93
N GLU A 173 3.44 5.69 -14.56
CA GLU A 173 2.31 6.55 -14.89
C GLU A 173 2.49 7.97 -14.31
N GLN A 174 2.85 8.07 -13.03
CA GLN A 174 3.11 9.37 -12.38
C GLN A 174 4.30 10.12 -13.02
N MET A 175 5.30 9.38 -13.51
CA MET A 175 6.41 9.95 -14.28
C MET A 175 6.03 10.34 -15.72
N GLY A 176 4.84 9.96 -16.19
CA GLY A 176 4.44 10.11 -17.60
C GLY A 176 5.12 9.14 -18.56
N ASP A 177 5.87 8.15 -18.05
CA ASP A 177 6.53 7.12 -18.87
C ASP A 177 5.58 5.98 -19.22
N LYS A 178 4.60 6.29 -20.07
CA LYS A 178 3.58 5.33 -20.53
C LYS A 178 4.17 4.07 -21.17
N ARG A 179 5.34 4.18 -21.79
CA ARG A 179 6.02 3.03 -22.40
C ARG A 179 6.44 2.01 -21.35
N LYS A 180 7.05 2.47 -20.25
CA LYS A 180 7.48 1.59 -19.18
C LYS A 180 6.30 1.08 -18.36
N ALA A 181 5.26 1.90 -18.13
CA ALA A 181 4.04 1.47 -17.49
C ALA A 181 3.39 0.30 -18.24
N GLN A 182 3.25 0.41 -19.57
CA GLN A 182 2.75 -0.69 -20.42
C GLN A 182 3.63 -1.94 -20.34
N ALA A 183 4.97 -1.76 -20.32
CA ALA A 183 5.89 -2.89 -20.25
C ALA A 183 5.73 -3.71 -18.95
N GLU A 184 5.44 -3.07 -17.82
CA GLU A 184 5.17 -3.79 -16.56
C GLU A 184 3.87 -4.62 -16.65
N LEU A 185 2.79 -4.08 -17.23
CA LEU A 185 1.56 -4.84 -17.44
C LEU A 185 1.76 -6.01 -18.41
N LEU A 186 2.49 -5.80 -19.50
CA LEU A 186 2.85 -6.88 -20.44
C LEU A 186 3.67 -7.97 -19.74
N ARG A 187 4.59 -7.59 -18.86
CA ARG A 187 5.38 -8.55 -18.06
C ARG A 187 4.50 -9.39 -17.16
N LEU A 188 3.47 -8.80 -16.52
CA LEU A 188 2.50 -9.55 -15.70
C LEU A 188 1.72 -10.56 -16.54
N VAL A 189 1.19 -10.15 -17.71
CA VAL A 189 0.48 -11.02 -18.64
C VAL A 189 1.37 -12.19 -19.11
N GLN A 190 2.63 -11.93 -19.43
CA GLN A 190 3.57 -12.96 -19.91
C GLN A 190 3.96 -13.96 -18.81
N LYS A 191 4.15 -13.48 -17.59
CA LYS A 191 4.50 -14.34 -16.44
C LYS A 191 3.34 -15.21 -15.96
N ASN A 192 2.11 -14.72 -16.10
CA ASN A 192 0.91 -15.35 -15.59
C ASN A 192 -0.15 -15.51 -16.70
N PRO A 193 0.13 -16.32 -17.71
CA PRO A 193 -0.73 -16.41 -18.91
C PRO A 193 -2.15 -16.94 -18.64
N LEU A 194 -2.35 -17.65 -17.52
CA LEU A 194 -3.64 -18.19 -17.09
C LEU A 194 -4.48 -17.17 -16.29
N GLU A 195 -3.84 -16.11 -15.78
CA GLU A 195 -4.51 -15.05 -15.03
C GLU A 195 -5.08 -14.01 -15.99
N LEU A 196 -6.28 -14.30 -16.50
CA LEU A 196 -6.96 -13.48 -17.51
C LEU A 196 -7.20 -12.04 -17.06
N ASN A 197 -7.29 -11.79 -15.73
CA ASN A 197 -7.47 -10.45 -15.18
C ASN A 197 -6.34 -9.49 -15.56
N TYR A 198 -5.10 -9.96 -15.69
CA TYR A 198 -3.99 -9.09 -16.14
C TYR A 198 -4.16 -8.62 -17.58
N ARG A 199 -4.75 -9.44 -18.45
CA ARG A 199 -5.11 -9.03 -19.81
C ARG A 199 -6.22 -7.99 -19.81
N VAL A 200 -7.22 -8.15 -18.93
CA VAL A 200 -8.28 -7.15 -18.76
C VAL A 200 -7.68 -5.83 -18.28
N MET A 201 -6.78 -5.88 -17.29
CA MET A 201 -6.06 -4.68 -16.79
C MET A 201 -5.26 -4.00 -17.90
N LEU A 202 -4.52 -4.77 -18.71
CA LEU A 202 -3.79 -4.25 -19.86
C LEU A 202 -4.74 -3.60 -20.86
N GLY A 203 -5.86 -4.26 -21.18
CA GLY A 203 -6.90 -3.73 -22.06
C GLY A 203 -7.46 -2.40 -21.56
N ASN A 204 -7.79 -2.31 -20.26
CA ASN A 204 -8.29 -1.09 -19.64
C ASN A 204 -7.26 0.03 -19.69
N TRP A 205 -6.00 -0.28 -19.40
CA TRP A 205 -4.91 0.68 -19.51
C TRP A 205 -4.72 1.18 -20.96
N LEU A 206 -4.80 0.27 -21.94
CA LEU A 206 -4.70 0.61 -23.36
C LEU A 206 -5.85 1.52 -23.79
N LEU A 207 -7.08 1.24 -23.35
CA LEU A 207 -8.26 2.05 -23.64
C LEU A 207 -8.10 3.49 -23.09
N GLN A 208 -7.70 3.64 -21.82
CA GLN A 208 -7.43 4.92 -21.18
C GLN A 208 -6.32 5.70 -21.88
N ASN A 209 -5.36 5.02 -22.50
CA ASN A 209 -4.29 5.61 -23.28
C ASN A 209 -4.61 5.74 -24.78
N ASN A 210 -5.88 5.69 -25.16
CA ASN A 210 -6.40 5.88 -26.50
C ASN A 210 -5.89 4.84 -27.53
N LYS A 211 -5.43 3.67 -27.06
CA LYS A 211 -4.99 2.52 -27.87
C LYS A 211 -6.16 1.55 -28.06
N LYS A 212 -7.27 2.08 -28.60
CA LYS A 212 -8.57 1.39 -28.66
C LYS A 212 -8.52 0.03 -29.33
N LYS A 213 -7.82 -0.09 -30.47
CA LYS A 213 -7.72 -1.36 -31.21
C LYS A 213 -6.97 -2.43 -30.41
N GLU A 214 -5.90 -2.05 -29.73
CA GLU A 214 -5.13 -2.96 -28.89
C GLU A 214 -5.97 -3.41 -27.68
N ALA A 215 -6.68 -2.49 -27.03
CA ALA A 215 -7.60 -2.78 -25.93
C ALA A 215 -8.65 -3.81 -26.33
N TYR A 216 -9.32 -3.60 -27.46
CA TYR A 216 -10.31 -4.53 -28.00
C TYR A 216 -9.74 -5.94 -28.19
N ASN A 217 -8.53 -6.06 -28.73
CA ASN A 217 -7.89 -7.35 -28.96
C ASN A 217 -7.61 -8.08 -27.64
N GLU A 218 -7.20 -7.38 -26.58
CA GLU A 218 -7.00 -8.00 -25.26
C GLU A 218 -8.31 -8.51 -24.68
N TYR A 219 -9.40 -7.75 -24.75
CA TYR A 219 -10.73 -8.21 -24.30
C TYR A 219 -11.23 -9.41 -25.09
N GLN A 220 -11.07 -9.40 -26.42
CA GLN A 220 -11.45 -10.53 -27.25
C GLN A 220 -10.62 -11.79 -26.94
N THR A 221 -9.35 -11.63 -26.63
CA THR A 221 -8.48 -12.75 -26.22
C THR A 221 -9.00 -13.38 -24.92
N VAL A 222 -9.36 -12.56 -23.93
CA VAL A 222 -9.95 -13.05 -22.68
C VAL A 222 -11.27 -13.77 -22.92
N LEU A 223 -12.18 -13.17 -23.72
CA LEU A 223 -13.52 -13.74 -23.99
C LEU A 223 -13.46 -14.98 -24.88
N LYS A 224 -12.38 -15.21 -25.61
CA LYS A 224 -12.14 -16.46 -26.34
C LYS A 224 -11.82 -17.62 -25.39
N GLU A 225 -11.03 -17.35 -24.35
CA GLU A 225 -10.67 -18.35 -23.33
C GLU A 225 -11.80 -18.55 -22.31
N ASP A 226 -12.40 -17.46 -21.84
CA ASP A 226 -13.54 -17.44 -20.90
C ASP A 226 -14.65 -16.52 -21.43
N PRO A 227 -15.62 -17.05 -22.19
CA PRO A 227 -16.73 -16.27 -22.74
C PRO A 227 -17.62 -15.59 -21.70
N ASN A 228 -17.56 -16.03 -20.44
CA ASN A 228 -18.36 -15.48 -19.33
C ASN A 228 -17.55 -14.58 -18.39
N ASN A 229 -16.30 -14.24 -18.72
CA ASN A 229 -15.48 -13.37 -17.91
C ASN A 229 -16.15 -11.99 -17.73
N ALA A 230 -16.68 -11.76 -16.54
CA ALA A 230 -17.45 -10.55 -16.22
C ALA A 230 -16.63 -9.28 -16.41
N ALA A 231 -15.37 -9.28 -15.98
CA ALA A 231 -14.49 -8.11 -16.10
C ALA A 231 -14.23 -7.76 -17.57
N ALA A 232 -13.95 -8.74 -18.42
CA ALA A 232 -13.76 -8.52 -19.86
C ALA A 232 -15.03 -8.07 -20.56
N GLN A 233 -16.19 -8.62 -20.19
CA GLN A 233 -17.49 -8.22 -20.75
C GLN A 233 -17.84 -6.76 -20.40
N LEU A 234 -17.63 -6.36 -19.14
CA LEU A 234 -17.84 -4.97 -18.71
C LEU A 234 -16.85 -4.02 -19.38
N SER A 235 -15.57 -4.39 -19.45
CA SER A 235 -14.55 -3.58 -20.12
C SER A 235 -14.83 -3.43 -21.63
N LEU A 236 -15.35 -4.48 -22.28
CA LEU A 236 -15.78 -4.41 -23.68
C LEU A 236 -16.99 -3.49 -23.85
N LEU A 237 -17.90 -3.45 -22.88
CA LEU A 237 -19.01 -2.51 -22.88
C LEU A 237 -18.52 -1.07 -22.79
N ASP A 238 -17.58 -0.78 -21.90
CA ASP A 238 -16.94 0.54 -21.78
C ASP A 238 -16.20 0.93 -23.06
N TYR A 239 -15.53 -0.03 -23.71
CA TYR A 239 -14.94 0.20 -25.03
C TYR A 239 -15.97 0.62 -26.07
N TYR A 240 -17.15 -0.04 -26.13
CA TYR A 240 -18.20 0.34 -27.07
C TYR A 240 -18.81 1.70 -26.75
N ARG A 241 -18.94 2.07 -25.47
CA ARG A 241 -19.35 3.40 -25.05
C ARG A 241 -18.32 4.47 -25.49
N ASP A 242 -17.04 4.23 -25.23
CA ASP A 242 -15.96 5.16 -25.62
C ASP A 242 -15.82 5.31 -27.15
N THR A 243 -16.17 4.27 -27.91
CA THR A 243 -16.21 4.32 -29.37
C THR A 243 -17.57 4.78 -29.93
N LYS A 244 -18.52 5.15 -29.05
CA LYS A 244 -19.88 5.61 -29.41
C LYS A 244 -20.65 4.60 -30.26
N ASN A 245 -20.44 3.31 -30.04
CA ASN A 245 -21.13 2.23 -30.72
C ASN A 245 -22.36 1.79 -29.93
N GLU A 246 -23.40 2.66 -29.91
CA GLU A 246 -24.62 2.45 -29.14
C GLU A 246 -25.29 1.11 -29.45
N LYS A 247 -25.28 0.70 -30.70
CA LYS A 247 -25.83 -0.59 -31.10
C LYS A 247 -25.19 -1.78 -30.37
N MET A 248 -23.86 -1.76 -30.27
CA MET A 248 -23.14 -2.83 -29.57
C MET A 248 -23.28 -2.71 -28.05
N VAL A 249 -23.43 -1.50 -27.50
CA VAL A 249 -23.76 -1.28 -26.09
C VAL A 249 -25.10 -1.94 -25.75
N ASP A 250 -26.15 -1.67 -26.52
CA ASP A 250 -27.49 -2.23 -26.32
C ASP A 250 -27.50 -3.75 -26.47
N GLU A 251 -26.84 -4.24 -27.52
CA GLU A 251 -26.81 -5.70 -27.83
C GLU A 251 -26.07 -6.46 -26.69
N LEU A 252 -24.90 -5.96 -26.26
CA LEU A 252 -24.12 -6.61 -25.22
C LEU A 252 -24.83 -6.51 -23.86
N THR A 253 -25.36 -5.34 -23.52
CA THR A 253 -26.13 -5.14 -22.27
C THR A 253 -27.32 -6.10 -22.21
N ARG A 254 -28.10 -6.20 -23.29
CA ARG A 254 -29.21 -7.15 -23.36
C ARG A 254 -28.75 -8.58 -23.17
N LYS A 255 -27.71 -9.01 -23.90
CA LYS A 255 -27.14 -10.35 -23.80
C LYS A 255 -26.74 -10.71 -22.39
N LEU A 256 -26.07 -9.77 -21.70
CA LEU A 256 -25.61 -9.95 -20.34
C LEU A 256 -26.74 -10.05 -19.32
N LEU A 257 -27.77 -9.21 -19.47
CA LEU A 257 -28.92 -9.20 -18.57
C LEU A 257 -29.80 -10.46 -18.75
N GLU A 258 -29.93 -11.00 -19.98
CA GLU A 258 -30.71 -12.20 -20.30
C GLU A 258 -29.96 -13.51 -20.00
N SER A 259 -28.63 -13.48 -19.89
CA SER A 259 -27.82 -14.67 -19.65
C SER A 259 -27.98 -15.20 -18.22
N LYS A 260 -28.28 -16.49 -18.08
CA LYS A 260 -28.27 -17.18 -16.79
C LYS A 260 -26.86 -17.38 -16.22
N LYS A 261 -25.83 -17.24 -17.06
CA LYS A 261 -24.42 -17.40 -16.69
C LYS A 261 -23.79 -16.07 -16.18
N THR A 262 -24.46 -14.94 -16.41
CA THR A 262 -24.03 -13.65 -15.91
C THR A 262 -24.36 -13.56 -14.44
N GLU A 263 -23.33 -13.31 -13.62
CA GLU A 263 -23.46 -13.15 -12.17
C GLU A 263 -24.39 -12.00 -11.80
N LYS A 264 -25.09 -12.13 -10.69
CA LYS A 264 -26.02 -11.13 -10.17
C LYS A 264 -25.35 -9.75 -10.04
N GLU A 265 -24.17 -9.71 -9.48
CA GLU A 265 -23.39 -8.48 -9.28
C GLU A 265 -23.14 -7.74 -10.59
N THR A 266 -22.82 -8.47 -11.66
CA THR A 266 -22.64 -7.90 -13.00
C THR A 266 -23.96 -7.35 -13.55
N LYS A 267 -25.08 -8.07 -13.39
CA LYS A 267 -26.41 -7.56 -13.79
C LYS A 267 -26.80 -6.31 -13.02
N MET A 268 -26.56 -6.30 -11.70
CA MET A 268 -26.80 -5.13 -10.85
C MET A 268 -25.92 -3.93 -11.25
N ALA A 269 -24.66 -4.14 -11.60
CA ALA A 269 -23.79 -3.09 -12.09
C ALA A 269 -24.31 -2.47 -13.41
N LEU A 270 -24.74 -3.30 -14.35
CA LEU A 270 -25.34 -2.86 -15.61
C LEU A 270 -26.62 -2.05 -15.39
N LEU A 271 -27.50 -2.49 -14.49
CA LEU A 271 -28.73 -1.78 -14.16
C LEU A 271 -28.44 -0.45 -13.45
N ARG A 272 -27.48 -0.40 -12.52
CA ARG A 272 -27.06 0.85 -11.88
C ARG A 272 -26.53 1.85 -12.91
N GLN A 273 -25.70 1.39 -13.84
CA GLN A 273 -25.17 2.24 -14.90
C GLN A 273 -26.33 2.79 -15.79
N ALA A 274 -27.27 1.95 -16.18
CA ALA A 274 -28.43 2.38 -16.96
C ALA A 274 -29.30 3.42 -16.22
N ILE A 275 -29.42 3.29 -14.89
CA ILE A 275 -30.09 4.30 -14.04
C ILE A 275 -29.32 5.61 -14.08
N MET A 276 -28.00 5.59 -13.89
CA MET A 276 -27.15 6.81 -13.91
C MET A 276 -27.22 7.49 -15.27
N ASP A 277 -27.05 6.74 -16.35
CA ASP A 277 -27.13 7.26 -17.73
C ASP A 277 -28.50 7.89 -18.04
N ASN A 278 -29.58 7.40 -17.42
CA ASN A 278 -30.94 7.97 -17.55
C ASN A 278 -31.17 9.18 -16.65
N GLN A 279 -30.44 9.31 -15.54
CA GLN A 279 -30.51 10.50 -14.68
C GLN A 279 -29.76 11.69 -15.29
N ASP A 280 -28.61 11.42 -15.90
CA ASP A 280 -27.75 12.45 -16.48
C ASP A 280 -28.30 13.01 -17.80
N ASP A 281 -29.18 12.24 -18.48
CA ASP A 281 -29.79 12.64 -19.75
C ASP A 281 -31.32 12.61 -19.66
N SER A 282 -31.91 13.79 -19.43
CA SER A 282 -33.36 13.97 -19.31
C SER A 282 -34.15 13.65 -20.61
N THR A 283 -33.44 13.46 -21.73
CA THR A 283 -34.09 13.11 -23.01
C THR A 283 -34.31 11.60 -23.15
N LYS A 284 -33.64 10.79 -22.32
CA LYS A 284 -33.78 9.34 -22.31
C LYS A 284 -35.07 8.89 -21.64
N ASP A 285 -35.81 8.03 -22.33
CA ASP A 285 -37.06 7.46 -21.81
C ASP A 285 -36.80 6.56 -20.60
N SER A 286 -37.39 6.89 -19.45
CA SER A 286 -37.34 6.06 -18.25
C SER A 286 -37.91 4.66 -18.44
N LEU A 287 -38.78 4.46 -19.44
CA LEU A 287 -39.34 3.14 -19.81
C LEU A 287 -38.24 2.18 -20.28
N GLU A 288 -37.14 2.66 -20.90
CA GLU A 288 -36.07 1.78 -21.35
C GLU A 288 -35.36 1.10 -20.15
N VAL A 289 -35.11 1.82 -19.07
CA VAL A 289 -34.55 1.23 -17.85
C VAL A 289 -35.49 0.21 -17.22
N ILE A 290 -36.80 0.51 -17.23
CA ILE A 290 -37.82 -0.43 -16.73
C ILE A 290 -37.83 -1.70 -17.57
N LYS A 291 -37.70 -1.62 -18.90
CA LYS A 291 -37.58 -2.78 -19.79
C LYS A 291 -36.35 -3.64 -19.44
N LEU A 292 -35.22 -3.01 -19.10
CA LEU A 292 -34.05 -3.77 -18.68
C LEU A 292 -34.31 -4.56 -17.38
N PHE A 293 -34.93 -3.93 -16.37
CA PHE A 293 -35.38 -4.63 -15.18
C PHE A 293 -36.30 -5.80 -15.49
N ASN A 294 -37.33 -5.57 -16.31
CA ASN A 294 -38.29 -6.60 -16.66
C ASN A 294 -37.64 -7.79 -17.34
N ARG A 295 -36.60 -7.58 -18.16
CA ARG A 295 -35.85 -8.69 -18.81
C ARG A 295 -35.13 -9.55 -17.77
N VAL A 296 -34.46 -8.96 -16.81
CA VAL A 296 -33.78 -9.71 -15.75
C VAL A 296 -34.79 -10.44 -14.87
N LEU A 297 -35.89 -9.79 -14.51
CA LEU A 297 -36.92 -10.32 -13.63
C LEU A 297 -37.88 -11.31 -14.35
N SER A 298 -37.73 -11.50 -15.66
CA SER A 298 -38.44 -12.59 -16.40
C SER A 298 -37.91 -13.98 -16.06
N TYR A 299 -36.75 -14.05 -15.37
CA TYR A 299 -36.19 -15.29 -14.86
C TYR A 299 -36.32 -15.32 -13.32
N PRO A 300 -36.42 -16.53 -12.71
CA PRO A 300 -36.39 -16.66 -11.26
C PRO A 300 -35.17 -16.00 -10.65
N GLN A 301 -35.34 -15.24 -9.55
CA GLN A 301 -34.28 -14.60 -8.79
C GLN A 301 -34.03 -15.40 -7.51
N GLU A 302 -32.78 -15.41 -7.03
CA GLU A 302 -32.38 -16.08 -5.80
C GLU A 302 -32.71 -15.22 -4.56
N ASP A 303 -32.74 -13.90 -4.73
CA ASP A 303 -33.04 -12.92 -3.69
C ASP A 303 -33.79 -11.70 -4.26
N ALA A 304 -34.19 -10.78 -3.39
CA ALA A 304 -35.00 -9.62 -3.75
C ALA A 304 -34.19 -8.39 -4.24
N ASP A 305 -32.86 -8.46 -4.30
CA ASP A 305 -31.99 -7.28 -4.51
C ASP A 305 -32.32 -6.51 -5.80
N ILE A 306 -32.48 -7.22 -6.93
CA ILE A 306 -32.79 -6.58 -8.22
C ILE A 306 -34.22 -6.05 -8.24
N VAL A 307 -35.15 -6.72 -7.57
CA VAL A 307 -36.55 -6.27 -7.43
C VAL A 307 -36.59 -4.98 -6.61
N LEU A 308 -35.88 -4.95 -5.49
CA LEU A 308 -35.77 -3.75 -4.64
C LEU A 308 -35.09 -2.58 -5.37
N MET A 309 -34.09 -2.87 -6.21
CA MET A 309 -33.49 -1.84 -7.06
C MET A 309 -34.47 -1.26 -8.06
N LYS A 310 -35.35 -2.09 -8.66
CA LYS A 310 -36.45 -1.63 -9.52
C LYS A 310 -37.42 -0.74 -8.75
N ALA A 311 -37.83 -1.14 -7.54
CA ALA A 311 -38.71 -0.33 -6.69
C ALA A 311 -38.10 1.03 -6.37
N ALA A 312 -36.80 1.06 -6.01
CA ALA A 312 -36.08 2.32 -5.76
C ALA A 312 -36.03 3.22 -7.01
N TYR A 313 -35.84 2.64 -8.20
CA TYR A 313 -35.88 3.40 -9.45
C TYR A 313 -37.27 3.96 -9.76
N LEU A 314 -38.33 3.19 -9.55
CA LEU A 314 -39.72 3.64 -9.73
C LEU A 314 -40.06 4.78 -8.77
N ASN A 315 -39.64 4.69 -7.51
CA ASN A 315 -39.77 5.77 -6.52
C ASN A 315 -39.05 7.05 -6.99
N LEU A 316 -37.81 6.91 -7.46
CA LEU A 316 -37.01 8.02 -7.98
C LEU A 316 -37.70 8.74 -9.16
N LYS A 317 -38.44 7.99 -9.99
CA LYS A 317 -39.20 8.53 -11.14
C LYS A 317 -40.62 8.94 -10.79
N HIS A 318 -41.02 8.93 -9.51
CA HIS A 318 -42.36 9.24 -9.05
C HIS A 318 -43.45 8.42 -9.79
N ALA A 319 -43.18 7.15 -9.99
CA ALA A 319 -44.17 6.27 -10.60
C ALA A 319 -45.42 6.12 -9.70
N PRO A 320 -46.57 5.71 -10.27
CA PRO A 320 -47.80 5.46 -9.49
C PRO A 320 -47.54 4.50 -8.34
N GLU A 321 -48.06 4.79 -7.15
CA GLU A 321 -47.89 4.03 -5.91
C GLU A 321 -48.25 2.57 -6.07
N ASP A 322 -49.36 2.27 -6.74
CA ASP A 322 -49.78 0.88 -7.04
C ASP A 322 -48.70 0.11 -7.81
N SER A 323 -47.99 0.78 -8.73
CA SER A 323 -46.90 0.15 -9.48
C SER A 323 -45.68 -0.14 -8.61
N ILE A 324 -45.38 0.74 -7.66
CA ILE A 324 -44.26 0.59 -6.72
C ILE A 324 -44.60 -0.52 -5.72
N ASN A 325 -45.81 -0.51 -5.16
CA ASN A 325 -46.30 -1.50 -4.20
C ASN A 325 -46.30 -2.91 -4.80
N SER A 326 -46.73 -3.06 -6.04
CA SER A 326 -46.68 -4.35 -6.78
C SER A 326 -45.25 -4.90 -6.90
N VAL A 327 -44.21 -4.02 -7.00
CA VAL A 327 -42.80 -4.45 -7.03
C VAL A 327 -42.31 -4.83 -5.62
N TYR A 328 -42.75 -4.16 -4.57
CA TYR A 328 -42.44 -4.60 -3.19
C TYR A 328 -43.11 -5.93 -2.85
N GLU A 329 -44.34 -6.16 -3.30
CA GLU A 329 -45.00 -7.48 -3.16
C GLU A 329 -44.23 -8.60 -3.88
N GLN A 330 -43.68 -8.32 -5.08
CA GLN A 330 -42.80 -9.26 -5.77
C GLN A 330 -41.53 -9.55 -4.96
N ALA A 331 -40.94 -8.52 -4.29
CA ALA A 331 -39.81 -8.73 -3.41
C ALA A 331 -40.16 -9.65 -2.22
N LEU A 332 -41.33 -9.47 -1.61
CA LEU A 332 -41.82 -10.31 -0.52
C LEU A 332 -42.19 -11.73 -0.95
N ALA A 333 -42.55 -11.91 -2.25
CA ALA A 333 -42.79 -13.25 -2.80
C ALA A 333 -41.45 -14.06 -2.89
N ILE A 334 -40.32 -13.39 -3.07
CA ILE A 334 -39.00 -14.02 -3.09
C ILE A 334 -38.43 -14.14 -1.65
N GLU A 335 -38.50 -13.06 -0.88
CA GLU A 335 -38.00 -12.96 0.48
C GLU A 335 -39.11 -12.49 1.44
N PRO A 336 -39.92 -13.41 1.99
CA PRO A 336 -41.05 -13.04 2.86
C PRO A 336 -40.66 -12.20 4.09
N ASP A 337 -39.42 -12.32 4.56
CA ASP A 337 -38.91 -11.59 5.73
C ASP A 337 -38.13 -10.31 5.39
N ASN A 338 -38.18 -9.84 4.15
CA ASN A 338 -37.48 -8.64 3.72
C ASN A 338 -38.06 -7.40 4.40
N SER A 339 -37.35 -6.86 5.38
CA SER A 339 -37.79 -5.73 6.19
C SER A 339 -37.98 -4.45 5.39
N ARG A 340 -37.18 -4.21 4.34
CA ARG A 340 -37.29 -3.00 3.48
C ARG A 340 -38.60 -3.00 2.71
N ALA A 341 -38.96 -4.14 2.11
CA ALA A 341 -40.21 -4.27 1.36
C ALA A 341 -41.43 -4.17 2.30
N ARG A 342 -41.38 -4.81 3.49
CA ARG A 342 -42.46 -4.70 4.48
C ARG A 342 -42.69 -3.27 4.96
N ILE A 343 -41.62 -2.54 5.29
CA ILE A 343 -41.73 -1.15 5.75
C ILE A 343 -42.28 -0.26 4.66
N ALA A 344 -41.83 -0.44 3.41
CA ALA A 344 -42.27 0.37 2.28
C ALA A 344 -43.78 0.21 1.97
N LEU A 345 -44.36 -0.98 2.19
CA LEU A 345 -45.79 -1.24 1.99
C LEU A 345 -46.71 -0.74 3.14
N ILE A 346 -46.12 -0.33 4.28
CA ILE A 346 -46.87 0.20 5.44
C ILE A 346 -46.92 1.74 5.40
N GLN A 347 -45.99 2.37 4.73
CA GLN A 347 -45.89 3.84 4.59
C GLN A 347 -46.82 4.38 3.48
#